data_2eac5553e6dbb5ededa79b3eefad6619
#
_entry.id   2eac5553e6dbb5ededa79b3eefad6619
#
_cell.length_a   1.000
_cell.length_b   1.000
_cell.length_c   1.000
_cell.angle_alpha   90.00
_cell.angle_beta   90.00
_cell.angle_gamma   90.00
#
_symmetry.space_group_name_H-M   'P 1'
#
loop_
_entity.id
_entity.type
_entity.pdbx_description
1 polymer ?
#
loop_
_entity_poly.entity_id
_entity_poly.type
_entity_poly.pdbx_seq_one_letter_code
_entity_poly.pdbx_strand_id
1 'polypeptide(L)'
;MNTTDLFDSLEKSVLENGPAAAAQLLANTMRRDARYPELFEALKMLHRIELGLPAVHTDLSGAHLATQQEAMLPELQDQLDKKLLGACAEVGTALMRAGNLQEGWMYLRAVGDRQATADAMRDVPVTQDNLDTVLGLLVHEAIDVARGTKLSLEMRGTCNTITMLDSVVSMRGRADQQAAVGTLVEHVHAELLSSLKSDIVRREKCDGTSPVHSETSLETLLSTRPTLLRDGTYHLDTTHLSSTVRFARILDNEQQLRLAVDMAQYGRQLHSQYQYPSEEPFADLYPMSLGMFRALLGEHVDSALKMFLQKAESLDPQEHGTVAIETYADLLTRVGKPAEALQFLIKKMPRGMRPFGIAPSLLELAEASQDFQAMLNHAKERGDLVGYAAALLQSRTVNTIEKVEVQGA
;
A
#
# COMPACT_ATOMS: atom_id res chain seq x y z
N MET A 1 -32.05 -9.93 30.48
CA MET A 1 -33.36 -10.51 30.20
C MET A 1 -33.15 -12.01 30.16
N ASN A 2 -33.96 -12.82 30.87
CA ASN A 2 -33.82 -14.27 30.79
C ASN A 2 -34.26 -14.73 29.38
N THR A 3 -33.70 -15.83 28.86
CA THR A 3 -34.00 -16.30 27.49
C THR A 3 -35.50 -16.57 27.30
N THR A 4 -36.18 -17.04 28.33
CA THR A 4 -37.63 -17.27 28.35
C THR A 4 -38.42 -15.98 28.19
N ASP A 5 -38.01 -14.91 28.88
CA ASP A 5 -38.66 -13.59 28.78
C ASP A 5 -38.51 -12.96 27.38
N LEU A 6 -37.43 -13.34 26.64
CA LEU A 6 -37.20 -12.86 25.30
C LEU A 6 -38.16 -13.51 24.28
N PHE A 7 -38.43 -14.82 24.42
CA PHE A 7 -39.40 -15.51 23.54
C PHE A 7 -40.78 -14.90 23.66
N ASP A 8 -41.28 -14.73 24.90
CA ASP A 8 -42.58 -14.10 25.17
C ASP A 8 -42.63 -12.66 24.60
N SER A 9 -41.54 -11.92 24.74
CA SER A 9 -41.44 -10.53 24.22
C SER A 9 -41.47 -10.48 22.71
N LEU A 10 -40.85 -11.44 22.02
CA LEU A 10 -40.85 -11.55 20.56
C LEU A 10 -42.25 -11.91 20.04
N GLU A 11 -42.93 -12.91 20.65
CA GLU A 11 -44.29 -13.28 20.29
C GLU A 11 -45.26 -12.11 20.45
N LYS A 12 -45.19 -11.43 21.58
CA LYS A 12 -45.98 -10.23 21.85
C LYS A 12 -45.70 -9.11 20.84
N SER A 13 -44.41 -8.86 20.51
CA SER A 13 -44.00 -7.83 19.55
C SER A 13 -44.53 -8.13 18.15
N VAL A 14 -44.52 -9.38 17.71
CA VAL A 14 -45.10 -9.78 16.41
C VAL A 14 -46.61 -9.48 16.38
N LEU A 15 -47.32 -9.83 17.45
CA LEU A 15 -48.77 -9.68 17.51
C LEU A 15 -49.23 -8.22 17.60
N GLU A 16 -48.51 -7.39 18.37
CA GLU A 16 -48.88 -6.00 18.62
C GLU A 16 -48.31 -5.02 17.59
N ASN A 17 -47.08 -5.25 17.10
CA ASN A 17 -46.32 -4.28 16.35
C ASN A 17 -45.82 -4.82 14.99
N GLY A 18 -46.06 -6.07 14.71
CA GLY A 18 -45.70 -6.72 13.45
C GLY A 18 -44.26 -7.29 13.38
N PRO A 19 -43.94 -8.03 12.29
CA PRO A 19 -42.68 -8.79 12.20
C PRO A 19 -41.44 -7.92 12.22
N ALA A 20 -41.47 -6.72 11.62
CA ALA A 20 -40.32 -5.81 11.58
C ALA A 20 -39.95 -5.32 12.99
N ALA A 21 -40.93 -5.01 13.83
CA ALA A 21 -40.70 -4.59 15.22
C ALA A 21 -40.08 -5.72 16.06
N ALA A 22 -40.52 -6.95 15.85
CA ALA A 22 -39.95 -8.10 16.54
C ALA A 22 -38.50 -8.39 16.08
N ALA A 23 -38.21 -8.30 14.79
CA ALA A 23 -36.84 -8.41 14.27
C ALA A 23 -35.91 -7.32 14.79
N GLN A 24 -36.43 -6.09 14.91
CA GLN A 24 -35.70 -4.96 15.51
C GLN A 24 -35.43 -5.18 17.00
N LEU A 25 -36.42 -5.70 17.77
CA LEU A 25 -36.26 -6.06 19.16
C LEU A 25 -35.16 -7.13 19.34
N LEU A 26 -35.17 -8.15 18.50
CA LEU A 26 -34.14 -9.19 18.47
C LEU A 26 -32.74 -8.58 18.18
N ALA A 27 -32.60 -7.76 17.12
CA ALA A 27 -31.35 -7.11 16.78
C ALA A 27 -30.81 -6.24 17.93
N ASN A 28 -31.68 -5.45 18.57
CA ASN A 28 -31.31 -4.62 19.72
C ASN A 28 -30.85 -5.46 20.92
N THR A 29 -31.50 -6.60 21.15
CA THR A 29 -31.13 -7.51 22.23
C THR A 29 -29.77 -8.17 21.96
N MET A 30 -29.55 -8.68 20.74
CA MET A 30 -28.27 -9.28 20.35
C MET A 30 -27.12 -8.25 20.40
N ARG A 31 -27.37 -7.02 19.97
CA ARG A 31 -26.40 -5.91 20.06
C ARG A 31 -26.01 -5.59 21.49
N ARG A 32 -27.01 -5.45 22.40
CA ARG A 32 -26.77 -5.18 23.81
C ARG A 32 -25.99 -6.31 24.50
N ASP A 33 -26.31 -7.55 24.13
CA ASP A 33 -25.74 -8.74 24.78
C ASP A 33 -24.43 -9.18 24.08
N ALA A 34 -23.89 -8.37 23.13
CA ALA A 34 -22.67 -8.60 22.34
C ALA A 34 -22.65 -9.96 21.61
N ARG A 35 -23.83 -10.44 21.19
CA ARG A 35 -23.98 -11.66 20.40
C ARG A 35 -23.92 -11.32 18.90
N TYR A 36 -22.72 -11.06 18.41
CA TYR A 36 -22.52 -10.47 17.10
C TYR A 36 -22.91 -11.36 15.91
N PRO A 37 -22.63 -12.67 15.88
CA PRO A 37 -23.13 -13.54 14.82
C PRO A 37 -24.66 -13.57 14.74
N GLU A 38 -25.31 -13.63 15.89
CA GLU A 38 -26.79 -13.64 15.98
C GLU A 38 -27.37 -12.24 15.65
N LEU A 39 -26.64 -11.17 15.97
CA LEU A 39 -26.99 -9.83 15.53
C LEU A 39 -27.04 -9.72 14.00
N PHE A 40 -26.05 -10.31 13.30
CA PHE A 40 -26.05 -10.32 11.84
C PHE A 40 -27.28 -11.03 11.28
N GLU A 41 -27.64 -12.20 11.82
CA GLU A 41 -28.83 -12.93 11.40
C GLU A 41 -30.14 -12.15 11.69
N ALA A 42 -30.22 -11.46 12.84
CA ALA A 42 -31.35 -10.61 13.17
C ALA A 42 -31.48 -9.40 12.22
N LEU A 43 -30.37 -8.74 11.89
CA LEU A 43 -30.34 -7.65 10.92
C LEU A 43 -30.70 -8.14 9.52
N LYS A 44 -30.25 -9.31 9.11
CA LYS A 44 -30.60 -9.92 7.83
C LYS A 44 -32.10 -10.17 7.72
N MET A 45 -32.73 -10.74 8.77
CA MET A 45 -34.18 -10.91 8.84
C MET A 45 -34.91 -9.56 8.78
N LEU A 46 -34.48 -8.58 9.57
CA LEU A 46 -35.08 -7.23 9.60
C LEU A 46 -35.07 -6.59 8.21
N HIS A 47 -33.92 -6.55 7.56
CA HIS A 47 -33.78 -5.90 6.25
C HIS A 47 -34.58 -6.59 5.15
N ARG A 48 -34.72 -7.89 5.20
CA ARG A 48 -35.62 -8.62 4.29
C ARG A 48 -37.08 -8.26 4.50
N ILE A 49 -37.52 -8.22 5.75
CA ILE A 49 -38.91 -7.83 6.11
C ILE A 49 -39.20 -6.37 5.67
N GLU A 50 -38.27 -5.46 5.91
CA GLU A 50 -38.39 -4.03 5.49
C GLU A 50 -38.58 -3.89 3.98
N LEU A 51 -38.03 -4.80 3.19
CA LEU A 51 -38.15 -4.84 1.74
C LEU A 51 -39.35 -5.69 1.24
N GLY A 52 -40.21 -6.16 2.15
CA GLY A 52 -41.35 -6.99 1.80
C GLY A 52 -41.01 -8.43 1.40
N LEU A 53 -39.79 -8.86 1.73
CA LEU A 53 -39.30 -10.22 1.48
C LEU A 53 -39.58 -11.15 2.67
N PRO A 54 -39.64 -12.49 2.45
CA PRO A 54 -39.66 -13.45 3.56
C PRO A 54 -38.45 -13.25 4.48
N ALA A 55 -38.66 -13.30 5.79
CA ALA A 55 -37.63 -13.08 6.81
C ALA A 55 -36.40 -13.99 6.61
N VAL A 56 -36.65 -15.24 6.22
CA VAL A 56 -35.61 -16.25 6.00
C VAL A 56 -35.69 -16.73 4.55
N HIS A 57 -34.52 -16.86 3.92
CA HIS A 57 -34.43 -17.54 2.62
C HIS A 57 -34.24 -19.03 2.89
N THR A 58 -35.20 -19.83 2.49
CA THR A 58 -35.10 -21.30 2.60
C THR A 58 -34.79 -21.83 1.20
N ASP A 59 -33.57 -22.28 0.97
CA ASP A 59 -33.22 -23.09 -0.18
C ASP A 59 -33.83 -24.50 0.01
N LEU A 60 -35.10 -24.61 -0.26
CA LEU A 60 -35.72 -25.92 -0.52
C LEU A 60 -35.31 -26.36 -1.94
N SER A 61 -34.01 -26.63 -2.12
CA SER A 61 -33.44 -27.22 -3.34
C SER A 61 -33.77 -28.71 -3.41
N GLY A 62 -35.08 -29.01 -3.40
CA GLY A 62 -35.64 -30.25 -3.90
C GLY A 62 -36.18 -29.95 -5.28
N ALA A 63 -35.84 -30.73 -6.27
CA ALA A 63 -36.06 -30.58 -7.71
C ALA A 63 -37.52 -30.36 -8.19
N HIS A 64 -38.43 -29.97 -7.34
CA HIS A 64 -39.86 -29.80 -7.65
C HIS A 64 -40.41 -28.36 -7.50
N LEU A 65 -39.62 -27.36 -7.08
CA LEU A 65 -40.08 -25.99 -6.95
C LEU A 65 -39.30 -24.99 -7.84
N ALA A 66 -38.63 -25.46 -8.86
CA ALA A 66 -37.90 -24.63 -9.83
C ALA A 66 -38.77 -23.71 -10.70
N THR A 67 -40.09 -23.68 -10.50
CA THR A 67 -41.05 -22.93 -11.36
C THR A 67 -41.60 -21.66 -10.70
N GLN A 68 -41.18 -21.28 -9.49
CA GLN A 68 -41.62 -20.02 -8.87
C GLN A 68 -40.51 -19.29 -8.07
N GLN A 69 -39.26 -19.42 -8.47
CA GLN A 69 -38.31 -18.36 -8.16
C GLN A 69 -38.61 -17.21 -9.12
N GLU A 70 -39.53 -16.34 -8.77
CA GLU A 70 -39.53 -15.00 -9.34
C GLU A 70 -38.16 -14.43 -9.08
N ALA A 71 -37.37 -14.26 -10.14
CA ALA A 71 -36.06 -13.61 -10.07
C ALA A 71 -36.31 -12.26 -9.40
N MET A 72 -35.73 -12.06 -8.23
CA MET A 72 -35.84 -10.82 -7.49
C MET A 72 -35.49 -9.67 -8.45
N LEU A 73 -36.30 -8.63 -8.49
CA LEU A 73 -36.05 -7.47 -9.33
C LEU A 73 -34.63 -6.94 -9.00
N PRO A 74 -33.79 -6.65 -10.02
CA PRO A 74 -32.42 -6.19 -9.80
C PRO A 74 -32.29 -5.03 -8.81
N GLU A 75 -33.25 -4.11 -8.83
CA GLU A 75 -33.33 -2.96 -7.90
C GLU A 75 -33.55 -3.40 -6.45
N LEU A 76 -34.38 -4.41 -6.22
CA LEU A 76 -34.65 -4.93 -4.89
C LEU A 76 -33.44 -5.73 -4.34
N GLN A 77 -32.75 -6.45 -5.23
CA GLN A 77 -31.50 -7.12 -4.88
C GLN A 77 -30.43 -6.12 -4.47
N ASP A 78 -30.23 -5.05 -5.25
CA ASP A 78 -29.26 -3.99 -4.94
C ASP A 78 -29.57 -3.29 -3.59
N GLN A 79 -30.84 -3.06 -3.29
CA GLN A 79 -31.25 -2.50 -1.99
C GLN A 79 -30.95 -3.46 -0.84
N LEU A 80 -31.22 -4.75 -1.01
CA LEU A 80 -30.91 -5.76 0.00
C LEU A 80 -29.39 -5.85 0.23
N ASP A 81 -28.61 -5.92 -0.85
CA ASP A 81 -27.15 -6.02 -0.78
C ASP A 81 -26.53 -4.82 -0.03
N LYS A 82 -27.01 -3.59 -0.31
CA LYS A 82 -26.58 -2.40 0.42
C LYS A 82 -26.87 -2.47 1.92
N LYS A 83 -28.08 -2.94 2.29
CA LYS A 83 -28.46 -3.12 3.69
C LYS A 83 -27.63 -4.20 4.38
N LEU A 84 -27.35 -5.31 3.67
CA LEU A 84 -26.50 -6.39 4.20
C LEU A 84 -25.05 -5.97 4.37
N LEU A 85 -24.51 -5.16 3.46
CA LEU A 85 -23.18 -4.56 3.63
C LEU A 85 -23.15 -3.63 4.87
N GLY A 86 -24.21 -2.87 5.12
CA GLY A 86 -24.36 -2.09 6.36
C GLY A 86 -24.35 -2.98 7.62
N ALA A 87 -25.05 -4.11 7.60
CA ALA A 87 -25.02 -5.07 8.70
C ALA A 87 -23.63 -5.70 8.87
N CYS A 88 -22.93 -6.03 7.77
CA CYS A 88 -21.54 -6.48 7.82
C CYS A 88 -20.62 -5.43 8.45
N ALA A 89 -20.77 -4.16 8.08
CA ALA A 89 -19.98 -3.06 8.65
C ALA A 89 -20.22 -2.92 10.16
N GLU A 90 -21.47 -2.96 10.61
CA GLU A 90 -21.82 -2.88 12.03
C GLU A 90 -21.22 -4.04 12.84
N VAL A 91 -21.52 -5.27 12.43
CA VAL A 91 -21.12 -6.48 13.15
C VAL A 91 -19.60 -6.66 13.11
N GLY A 92 -18.98 -6.48 11.95
CA GLY A 92 -17.54 -6.60 11.77
C GLY A 92 -16.76 -5.59 12.60
N THR A 93 -17.22 -4.32 12.65
CA THR A 93 -16.61 -3.29 13.49
C THR A 93 -16.72 -3.62 14.97
N ALA A 94 -17.88 -4.11 15.42
CA ALA A 94 -18.09 -4.50 16.82
C ALA A 94 -17.19 -5.68 17.23
N LEU A 95 -17.06 -6.70 16.37
CA LEU A 95 -16.16 -7.83 16.58
C LEU A 95 -14.69 -7.39 16.63
N MET A 96 -14.24 -6.53 15.70
CA MET A 96 -12.88 -5.98 15.71
C MET A 96 -12.56 -5.29 17.03
N ARG A 97 -13.44 -4.39 17.47
CA ARG A 97 -13.28 -3.66 18.75
C ARG A 97 -13.30 -4.57 19.97
N ALA A 98 -14.02 -5.69 19.89
CA ALA A 98 -14.02 -6.72 20.94
C ALA A 98 -12.75 -7.62 20.92
N GLY A 99 -11.84 -7.44 19.97
CA GLY A 99 -10.62 -8.23 19.81
C GLY A 99 -10.81 -9.52 18.99
N ASN A 100 -12.00 -9.79 18.49
CA ASN A 100 -12.31 -10.93 17.62
C ASN A 100 -11.93 -10.62 16.16
N LEU A 101 -10.63 -10.44 15.93
CA LEU A 101 -10.09 -9.85 14.71
C LEU A 101 -10.41 -10.66 13.45
N GLN A 102 -10.25 -11.98 13.49
CA GLN A 102 -10.50 -12.85 12.34
C GLN A 102 -11.98 -12.89 11.97
N GLU A 103 -12.86 -13.04 12.94
CA GLU A 103 -14.31 -12.99 12.70
C GLU A 103 -14.74 -11.62 12.19
N GLY A 104 -14.26 -10.54 12.81
CA GLY A 104 -14.56 -9.17 12.37
C GLY A 104 -14.14 -8.93 10.91
N TRP A 105 -12.97 -9.45 10.51
CA TRP A 105 -12.50 -9.36 9.15
C TRP A 105 -13.38 -10.13 8.15
N MET A 106 -13.94 -11.27 8.51
CA MET A 106 -14.86 -12.01 7.62
C MET A 106 -16.04 -11.14 7.17
N TYR A 107 -16.56 -10.27 8.05
CA TYR A 107 -17.63 -9.33 7.72
C TYR A 107 -17.10 -8.08 6.97
N LEU A 108 -16.05 -7.44 7.48
CA LEU A 108 -15.53 -6.18 6.93
C LEU A 108 -14.88 -6.35 5.55
N ARG A 109 -14.36 -7.52 5.24
CA ARG A 109 -13.83 -7.84 3.92
C ARG A 109 -14.86 -7.65 2.80
N ALA A 110 -16.12 -8.00 3.08
CA ALA A 110 -17.22 -7.82 2.12
C ALA A 110 -17.57 -6.34 1.89
N VAL A 111 -17.37 -5.50 2.92
CA VAL A 111 -17.63 -4.05 2.85
C VAL A 111 -16.59 -3.33 1.98
N GLY A 112 -15.32 -3.79 2.02
CA GLY A 112 -14.23 -3.24 1.22
C GLY A 112 -13.70 -1.88 1.69
N ASP A 113 -14.16 -1.35 2.82
CA ASP A 113 -13.69 -0.10 3.40
C ASP A 113 -12.45 -0.33 4.29
N ARG A 114 -11.27 -0.11 3.69
CA ARG A 114 -9.98 -0.26 4.39
C ARG A 114 -9.84 0.73 5.55
N GLN A 115 -10.28 1.99 5.35
CA GLN A 115 -10.13 3.02 6.37
C GLN A 115 -11.02 2.75 7.58
N ALA A 116 -12.29 2.40 7.38
CA ALA A 116 -13.18 2.02 8.47
C ALA A 116 -12.66 0.80 9.25
N THR A 117 -12.06 -0.17 8.55
CA THR A 117 -11.43 -1.35 9.17
C THR A 117 -10.20 -0.95 10.00
N ALA A 118 -9.31 -0.10 9.46
CA ALA A 118 -8.14 0.41 10.16
C ALA A 118 -8.54 1.17 11.45
N ASP A 119 -9.61 1.99 11.35
CA ASP A 119 -10.14 2.73 12.49
C ASP A 119 -10.75 1.80 13.55
N ALA A 120 -11.42 0.72 13.15
CA ALA A 120 -11.95 -0.28 14.08
C ALA A 120 -10.83 -1.03 14.82
N MET A 121 -9.67 -1.20 14.19
CA MET A 121 -8.49 -1.86 14.78
C MET A 121 -7.61 -0.92 15.60
N ARG A 122 -7.84 0.40 15.59
CA ARG A 122 -6.91 1.39 16.15
C ARG A 122 -6.59 1.14 17.61
N ASP A 123 -7.61 0.89 18.41
CA ASP A 123 -7.53 0.76 19.86
C ASP A 123 -7.40 -0.70 20.34
N VAL A 124 -7.27 -1.64 19.41
CA VAL A 124 -7.09 -3.06 19.77
C VAL A 124 -5.68 -3.24 20.35
N PRO A 125 -5.56 -3.75 21.58
CA PRO A 125 -4.27 -4.03 22.19
C PRO A 125 -3.51 -5.08 21.39
N VAL A 126 -2.25 -4.77 21.05
CA VAL A 126 -1.37 -5.73 20.37
C VAL A 126 -0.52 -6.43 21.41
N THR A 127 -0.57 -7.75 21.40
CA THR A 127 0.19 -8.65 22.29
C THR A 127 0.97 -9.66 21.45
N GLN A 128 1.87 -10.41 22.06
CA GLN A 128 2.58 -11.50 21.36
C GLN A 128 1.61 -12.56 20.82
N ASP A 129 0.49 -12.81 21.51
CA ASP A 129 -0.46 -13.85 21.13
C ASP A 129 -1.28 -13.47 19.88
N ASN A 130 -1.58 -12.18 19.67
CA ASN A 130 -2.36 -11.72 18.52
C ASN A 130 -1.54 -11.04 17.42
N LEU A 131 -0.24 -10.89 17.61
CA LEU A 131 0.66 -10.15 16.69
C LEU A 131 0.57 -10.66 15.26
N ASP A 132 0.60 -11.97 15.06
CA ASP A 132 0.54 -12.57 13.72
C ASP A 132 -0.78 -12.27 13.02
N THR A 133 -1.90 -12.33 13.77
CA THR A 133 -3.22 -11.97 13.25
C THR A 133 -3.28 -10.49 12.88
N VAL A 134 -2.78 -9.61 13.75
CA VAL A 134 -2.76 -8.17 13.51
C VAL A 134 -1.90 -7.83 12.29
N LEU A 135 -0.68 -8.37 12.20
CA LEU A 135 0.20 -8.17 11.03
C LEU A 135 -0.41 -8.77 9.76
N GLY A 136 -1.07 -9.92 9.86
CA GLY A 136 -1.84 -10.51 8.76
C GLY A 136 -2.86 -9.53 8.19
N LEU A 137 -3.65 -8.89 9.03
CA LEU A 137 -4.64 -7.90 8.61
C LEU A 137 -4.00 -6.62 8.09
N LEU A 138 -3.05 -6.03 8.82
CA LEU A 138 -2.46 -4.75 8.46
C LEU A 138 -1.62 -4.82 7.18
N VAL A 139 -0.83 -5.90 7.00
CA VAL A 139 0.13 -6.02 5.89
C VAL A 139 -0.36 -6.97 4.80
N HIS A 140 -0.79 -8.21 5.15
CA HIS A 140 -1.18 -9.18 4.13
C HIS A 140 -2.56 -8.87 3.52
N GLU A 141 -3.52 -8.34 4.29
CA GLU A 141 -4.79 -7.83 3.76
C GLU A 141 -4.69 -6.34 3.39
N ALA A 142 -3.54 -5.72 3.63
CA ALA A 142 -3.21 -4.34 3.30
C ALA A 142 -4.19 -3.31 3.90
N ILE A 143 -4.66 -3.51 5.12
CA ILE A 143 -5.57 -2.58 5.80
C ILE A 143 -4.85 -1.28 6.15
N ASP A 144 -3.64 -1.38 6.76
CA ASP A 144 -2.77 -0.25 7.09
C ASP A 144 -1.32 -0.73 7.10
N VAL A 145 -0.69 -0.70 5.93
CA VAL A 145 0.65 -1.26 5.72
C VAL A 145 1.72 -0.48 6.47
N ALA A 146 1.56 0.85 6.61
CA ALA A 146 2.49 1.68 7.38
C ALA A 146 2.48 1.29 8.86
N ARG A 147 1.30 1.20 9.47
CA ARG A 147 1.15 0.77 10.88
C ARG A 147 1.67 -0.67 11.07
N GLY A 148 1.38 -1.57 10.14
CA GLY A 148 1.87 -2.94 10.18
C GLY A 148 3.40 -3.02 10.11
N THR A 149 4.02 -2.21 9.26
CA THR A 149 5.48 -2.10 9.16
C THR A 149 6.09 -1.56 10.44
N LYS A 150 5.52 -0.48 11.01
CA LYS A 150 5.97 0.07 12.28
C LYS A 150 5.90 -0.96 13.41
N LEU A 151 4.78 -1.67 13.51
CA LEU A 151 4.59 -2.72 14.49
C LEU A 151 5.59 -3.88 14.32
N SER A 152 5.87 -4.27 13.07
CA SER A 152 6.87 -5.30 12.77
C SER A 152 8.28 -4.85 13.20
N LEU A 153 8.66 -3.59 12.98
CA LEU A 153 9.93 -3.02 13.43
C LEU A 153 10.05 -3.07 14.96
N GLU A 154 9.01 -2.67 15.67
CA GLU A 154 8.97 -2.62 17.14
C GLU A 154 8.98 -4.02 17.79
N MET A 155 8.26 -4.99 17.23
CA MET A 155 8.01 -6.29 17.86
C MET A 155 8.88 -7.44 17.31
N ARG A 156 9.35 -7.32 16.06
CA ARG A 156 10.12 -8.37 15.36
C ARG A 156 11.51 -7.91 14.94
N GLY A 157 11.76 -6.60 14.94
CA GLY A 157 13.03 -5.99 14.56
C GLY A 157 13.21 -5.81 13.06
N THR A 158 14.27 -5.08 12.71
CA THR A 158 14.55 -4.60 11.35
C THR A 158 14.76 -5.73 10.34
N CYS A 159 15.48 -6.81 10.69
CA CYS A 159 15.75 -7.92 9.79
C CYS A 159 14.46 -8.63 9.31
N ASN A 160 13.56 -8.98 10.25
CA ASN A 160 12.29 -9.62 9.91
C ASN A 160 11.38 -8.70 9.10
N THR A 161 11.42 -7.40 9.38
CA THR A 161 10.65 -6.41 8.64
C THR A 161 11.16 -6.26 7.22
N ILE A 162 12.46 -6.22 6.98
CA ILE A 162 13.05 -6.22 5.63
C ILE A 162 12.60 -7.45 4.84
N THR A 163 12.63 -8.65 5.46
CA THR A 163 12.14 -9.87 4.83
C THR A 163 10.66 -9.80 4.47
N MET A 164 9.84 -9.23 5.35
CA MET A 164 8.42 -9.00 5.09
C MET A 164 8.21 -8.02 3.92
N LEU A 165 8.99 -6.96 3.82
CA LEU A 165 8.91 -6.02 2.69
C LEU A 165 9.27 -6.72 1.37
N ASP A 166 10.32 -7.49 1.33
CA ASP A 166 10.73 -8.23 0.13
C ASP A 166 9.68 -9.25 -0.34
N SER A 167 9.05 -9.96 0.58
CA SER A 167 8.17 -11.08 0.25
C SER A 167 6.72 -10.70 0.06
N VAL A 168 6.19 -9.78 0.88
CA VAL A 168 4.76 -9.45 0.92
C VAL A 168 4.49 -8.06 0.32
N VAL A 169 5.20 -7.05 0.80
CA VAL A 169 4.92 -5.65 0.43
C VAL A 169 5.32 -5.39 -1.02
N SER A 170 6.38 -6.02 -1.52
CA SER A 170 6.81 -5.92 -2.92
C SER A 170 5.72 -6.33 -3.93
N MET A 171 4.75 -7.14 -3.51
CA MET A 171 3.62 -7.59 -4.33
C MET A 171 2.41 -6.62 -4.26
N ARG A 172 2.48 -5.56 -3.46
CA ARG A 172 1.40 -4.59 -3.26
C ARG A 172 1.47 -3.44 -4.25
N GLY A 173 0.39 -2.66 -4.31
CA GLY A 173 0.38 -1.42 -5.09
C GLY A 173 1.42 -0.41 -4.59
N ARG A 174 1.84 0.51 -5.47
CA ARG A 174 2.88 1.50 -5.20
C ARG A 174 2.65 2.30 -3.91
N ALA A 175 1.41 2.71 -3.64
CA ALA A 175 1.07 3.48 -2.45
C ALA A 175 1.35 2.69 -1.13
N ASP A 176 0.98 1.40 -1.10
CA ASP A 176 1.25 0.53 0.05
C ASP A 176 2.76 0.29 0.22
N GLN A 177 3.49 0.10 -0.89
CA GLN A 177 4.96 -0.03 -0.85
C GLN A 177 5.61 1.25 -0.31
N GLN A 178 5.21 2.42 -0.80
CA GLN A 178 5.73 3.71 -0.34
C GLN A 178 5.46 3.94 1.15
N ALA A 179 4.27 3.61 1.62
CA ALA A 179 3.89 3.74 3.03
C ALA A 179 4.77 2.85 3.95
N ALA A 180 5.00 1.60 3.55
CA ALA A 180 5.86 0.68 4.29
C ALA A 180 7.34 1.10 4.26
N VAL A 181 7.83 1.42 3.07
CA VAL A 181 9.25 1.81 2.87
C VAL A 181 9.55 3.13 3.57
N GLY A 182 8.63 4.10 3.53
CA GLY A 182 8.77 5.36 4.28
C GLY A 182 8.97 5.11 5.76
N THR A 183 8.14 4.24 6.35
CA THR A 183 8.27 3.84 7.76
C THR A 183 9.62 3.17 8.06
N LEU A 184 10.09 2.28 7.16
CA LEU A 184 11.41 1.65 7.32
C LEU A 184 12.55 2.68 7.24
N VAL A 185 12.50 3.59 6.27
CA VAL A 185 13.53 4.64 6.07
C VAL A 185 13.64 5.54 7.29
N GLU A 186 12.52 5.99 7.84
CA GLU A 186 12.48 6.80 9.06
C GLU A 186 13.08 6.06 10.27
N HIS A 187 12.74 4.79 10.44
CA HIS A 187 13.25 3.96 11.53
C HIS A 187 14.76 3.73 11.41
N VAL A 188 15.23 3.28 10.26
CA VAL A 188 16.65 2.92 10.04
C VAL A 188 17.54 4.15 10.06
N HIS A 189 17.06 5.30 9.56
CA HIS A 189 17.78 6.57 9.66
C HIS A 189 17.92 7.01 11.14
N ALA A 190 16.85 6.90 11.93
CA ALA A 190 16.90 7.24 13.35
C ALA A 190 17.84 6.33 14.13
N GLU A 191 17.88 5.04 13.82
CA GLU A 191 18.80 4.06 14.39
C GLU A 191 20.26 4.42 14.06
N LEU A 192 20.54 4.72 12.78
CA LEU A 192 21.87 5.14 12.32
C LEU A 192 22.33 6.42 13.02
N LEU A 193 21.47 7.44 13.09
CA LEU A 193 21.78 8.71 13.74
C LEU A 193 22.06 8.53 15.24
N SER A 194 21.26 7.71 15.92
CA SER A 194 21.44 7.41 17.36
C SER A 194 22.75 6.67 17.63
N SER A 195 23.06 5.66 16.82
CA SER A 195 24.30 4.88 16.94
C SER A 195 25.54 5.73 16.67
N LEU A 196 25.48 6.59 15.65
CA LEU A 196 26.56 7.50 15.30
C LEU A 196 26.84 8.50 16.43
N LYS A 197 25.79 9.13 16.98
CA LYS A 197 25.90 10.03 18.13
C LYS A 197 26.51 9.32 19.35
N SER A 198 26.06 8.12 19.64
CA SER A 198 26.57 7.33 20.78
C SER A 198 28.06 7.03 20.63
N ASP A 199 28.54 6.73 19.43
CA ASP A 199 29.96 6.50 19.17
C ASP A 199 30.78 7.80 19.32
N ILE A 200 30.27 8.92 18.80
CA ILE A 200 30.92 10.24 18.95
C ILE A 200 31.04 10.61 20.43
N VAL A 201 29.94 10.53 21.20
CA VAL A 201 29.93 10.85 22.64
C VAL A 201 30.96 10.01 23.38
N ARG A 202 31.07 8.73 23.06
CA ARG A 202 32.01 7.80 23.65
C ARG A 202 33.48 8.17 23.31
N ARG A 203 33.78 8.45 22.01
CA ARG A 203 35.14 8.77 21.55
C ARG A 203 35.63 10.12 22.02
N GLU A 204 34.77 11.12 21.97
CA GLU A 204 35.10 12.50 22.34
C GLU A 204 34.90 12.79 23.85
N LYS A 205 34.37 11.81 24.59
CA LYS A 205 34.05 11.99 26.05
C LYS A 205 33.16 13.20 26.30
N CYS A 206 32.17 13.40 25.42
CA CYS A 206 31.22 14.49 25.49
C CYS A 206 30.39 14.43 26.79
N ASP A 207 30.16 15.59 27.40
CA ASP A 207 29.19 15.73 28.49
C ASP A 207 27.76 15.95 27.95
N GLY A 208 26.75 16.00 28.82
CA GLY A 208 25.34 16.19 28.46
C GLY A 208 25.01 17.53 27.80
N THR A 209 25.95 18.50 27.76
CA THR A 209 25.78 19.81 27.13
C THR A 209 26.34 19.88 25.71
N SER A 210 26.98 18.81 25.25
CA SER A 210 27.58 18.74 23.90
C SER A 210 26.57 18.97 22.81
N PRO A 211 26.86 19.79 21.77
CA PRO A 211 26.03 20.01 20.62
C PRO A 211 25.68 18.72 19.83
N VAL A 212 26.47 17.66 20.00
CA VAL A 212 26.22 16.34 19.36
C VAL A 212 24.84 15.79 19.72
N HIS A 213 24.37 16.04 20.94
CA HIS A 213 23.06 15.52 21.37
C HIS A 213 21.89 16.14 20.62
N SER A 214 21.98 17.42 20.25
CA SER A 214 20.93 18.14 19.50
C SER A 214 21.09 18.10 17.98
N GLU A 215 22.26 17.66 17.46
CA GLU A 215 22.49 17.60 16.02
C GLU A 215 21.59 16.54 15.38
N THR A 216 20.97 16.88 14.26
CA THR A 216 20.07 16.00 13.51
C THR A 216 20.58 15.66 12.12
N SER A 217 21.64 16.35 11.65
CA SER A 217 22.23 16.15 10.34
C SER A 217 23.36 15.12 10.39
N LEU A 218 23.17 14.01 9.69
CA LEU A 218 24.24 13.02 9.47
C LEU A 218 25.44 13.64 8.73
N GLU A 219 25.19 14.49 7.73
CA GLU A 219 26.22 15.18 6.97
C GLU A 219 27.10 16.03 7.87
N THR A 220 26.52 16.82 8.78
CA THR A 220 27.28 17.64 9.75
C THR A 220 28.12 16.78 10.67
N LEU A 221 27.56 15.67 11.19
CA LEU A 221 28.28 14.77 12.09
C LEU A 221 29.49 14.11 11.40
N LEU A 222 29.35 13.70 10.14
CA LEU A 222 30.39 13.00 9.37
C LEU A 222 31.44 13.97 8.82
N SER A 223 31.04 15.10 8.25
CA SER A 223 31.98 16.07 7.63
C SER A 223 32.95 16.66 8.63
N THR A 224 32.51 16.89 9.85
CA THR A 224 33.37 17.39 10.96
C THR A 224 34.23 16.30 11.59
N ARG A 225 34.02 15.02 11.26
CA ARG A 225 34.69 13.85 11.90
C ARG A 225 35.11 12.80 10.89
N PRO A 226 36.03 13.07 9.96
CA PRO A 226 36.40 12.17 8.87
C PRO A 226 37.04 10.85 9.33
N THR A 227 37.34 10.71 10.63
CA THR A 227 37.90 9.48 11.18
C THR A 227 36.86 8.49 11.69
N LEU A 228 35.58 8.86 11.75
CA LEU A 228 34.52 7.98 12.29
C LEU A 228 34.37 6.67 11.55
N LEU A 229 34.56 6.67 10.23
CA LEU A 229 34.42 5.49 9.37
C LEU A 229 35.76 4.82 9.02
N ARG A 230 36.86 5.23 9.68
CA ARG A 230 38.16 4.56 9.44
C ARG A 230 38.18 3.16 10.02
N ASP A 231 39.11 2.35 9.51
CA ASP A 231 39.41 1.01 9.97
C ASP A 231 38.21 0.04 9.94
N GLY A 232 37.27 0.25 9.00
CA GLY A 232 36.10 -0.61 8.84
C GLY A 232 35.03 -0.41 9.92
N THR A 233 35.02 0.75 10.59
CA THR A 233 33.93 1.09 11.53
C THR A 233 32.62 1.33 10.79
N TYR A 234 31.52 0.83 11.34
CA TYR A 234 30.15 1.11 10.90
C TYR A 234 29.23 1.26 12.11
N HIS A 235 28.09 1.94 11.92
CA HIS A 235 27.19 2.33 13.01
C HIS A 235 25.79 1.74 12.85
N LEU A 236 25.56 0.96 11.80
CA LEU A 236 24.33 0.26 11.49
C LEU A 236 24.69 -1.04 10.78
N ASP A 237 23.88 -2.08 10.95
CA ASP A 237 24.03 -3.29 10.14
C ASP A 237 24.01 -2.92 8.65
N THR A 238 25.10 -3.26 7.97
CA THR A 238 25.33 -2.82 6.59
C THR A 238 24.39 -3.49 5.58
N THR A 239 23.83 -4.65 5.94
CA THR A 239 22.79 -5.32 5.14
C THR A 239 21.43 -4.64 5.30
N HIS A 240 21.10 -4.17 6.50
CA HIS A 240 19.90 -3.36 6.73
C HIS A 240 19.98 -2.03 5.97
N LEU A 241 21.14 -1.36 6.02
CA LEU A 241 21.39 -0.13 5.28
C LEU A 241 21.19 -0.32 3.78
N SER A 242 21.85 -1.35 3.20
CA SER A 242 21.79 -1.61 1.76
C SER A 242 20.38 -1.95 1.29
N SER A 243 19.65 -2.78 2.06
CA SER A 243 18.26 -3.13 1.77
C SER A 243 17.34 -1.91 1.85
N THR A 244 17.51 -1.06 2.87
CA THR A 244 16.71 0.15 3.04
C THR A 244 16.95 1.13 1.90
N VAL A 245 18.21 1.36 1.48
CA VAL A 245 18.53 2.21 0.33
C VAL A 245 17.94 1.65 -0.97
N ARG A 246 17.95 0.32 -1.14
CA ARG A 246 17.32 -0.35 -2.29
C ARG A 246 15.81 -0.11 -2.32
N PHE A 247 15.12 -0.29 -1.21
CA PHE A 247 13.68 -0.05 -1.12
C PHE A 247 13.32 1.43 -1.32
N ALA A 248 14.12 2.36 -0.80
CA ALA A 248 13.84 3.79 -0.84
C ALA A 248 13.67 4.37 -2.26
N ARG A 249 14.08 3.65 -3.31
CA ARG A 249 13.93 4.05 -4.73
C ARG A 249 12.48 4.27 -5.15
N ILE A 250 11.51 3.68 -4.44
CA ILE A 250 10.09 3.84 -4.75
C ILE A 250 9.48 5.12 -4.16
N LEU A 251 10.17 5.80 -3.23
CA LEU A 251 9.65 6.94 -2.49
C LEU A 251 9.53 8.19 -3.34
N ASP A 252 8.45 8.94 -3.10
CA ASP A 252 8.20 10.27 -3.69
C ASP A 252 8.14 11.38 -2.62
N ASN A 253 7.99 11.03 -1.34
CA ASN A 253 7.94 12.00 -0.26
C ASN A 253 9.30 12.67 -0.05
N GLU A 254 9.35 14.00 -0.10
CA GLU A 254 10.58 14.80 0.00
C GLU A 254 11.37 14.52 1.29
N GLN A 255 10.69 14.45 2.44
CA GLN A 255 11.37 14.24 3.72
C GLN A 255 12.03 12.85 3.77
N GLN A 256 11.32 11.82 3.33
CA GLN A 256 11.84 10.46 3.28
C GLN A 256 12.98 10.31 2.26
N LEU A 257 12.89 11.00 1.12
CA LEU A 257 13.98 11.04 0.14
C LEU A 257 15.23 11.72 0.71
N ARG A 258 15.11 12.76 1.51
CA ARG A 258 16.26 13.38 2.20
C ARG A 258 16.92 12.42 3.19
N LEU A 259 16.14 11.66 3.96
CA LEU A 259 16.68 10.60 4.82
C LEU A 259 17.39 9.50 4.01
N ALA A 260 16.84 9.14 2.84
CA ALA A 260 17.46 8.17 1.94
C ALA A 260 18.77 8.70 1.32
N VAL A 261 18.85 10.01 1.02
CA VAL A 261 20.10 10.68 0.61
C VAL A 261 21.17 10.55 1.69
N ASP A 262 20.83 10.85 2.94
CA ASP A 262 21.75 10.73 4.09
C ASP A 262 22.30 9.31 4.23
N MET A 263 21.41 8.31 4.15
CA MET A 263 21.82 6.90 4.24
C MET A 263 22.68 6.46 3.05
N ALA A 264 22.37 6.91 1.84
CA ALA A 264 23.17 6.59 0.67
C ALA A 264 24.55 7.28 0.71
N GLN A 265 24.63 8.52 1.22
CA GLN A 265 25.89 9.23 1.44
C GLN A 265 26.75 8.54 2.50
N TYR A 266 26.13 8.09 3.60
CA TYR A 266 26.82 7.30 4.61
C TYR A 266 27.34 5.98 4.03
N GLY A 267 26.51 5.21 3.33
CA GLY A 267 26.88 3.94 2.75
C GLY A 267 28.04 4.05 1.76
N ARG A 268 28.08 5.12 0.95
CA ARG A 268 29.19 5.41 0.02
C ARG A 268 30.53 5.63 0.71
N GLN A 269 30.55 6.05 1.96
CA GLN A 269 31.77 6.28 2.73
C GLN A 269 32.25 5.04 3.51
N LEU A 270 31.44 3.98 3.56
CA LEU A 270 31.83 2.73 4.20
C LEU A 270 33.02 2.08 3.48
N HIS A 271 33.79 1.30 4.24
CA HIS A 271 34.85 0.49 3.66
C HIS A 271 34.31 -0.44 2.57
N SER A 272 35.08 -0.69 1.51
CA SER A 272 34.64 -1.46 0.33
C SER A 272 34.09 -2.84 0.64
N GLN A 273 34.57 -3.51 1.71
CA GLN A 273 34.04 -4.79 2.17
C GLN A 273 32.57 -4.77 2.58
N TYR A 274 32.01 -3.60 2.89
CA TYR A 274 30.62 -3.37 3.29
C TYR A 274 29.77 -2.74 2.16
N GLN A 275 30.36 -2.54 0.98
CA GLN A 275 29.65 -2.07 -0.19
C GLN A 275 29.26 -3.27 -1.06
N TYR A 276 28.09 -3.83 -0.75
CA TYR A 276 27.61 -5.00 -1.47
C TYR A 276 27.25 -4.66 -2.91
N PRO A 277 27.62 -5.51 -3.90
CA PRO A 277 27.13 -5.36 -5.26
C PRO A 277 25.61 -5.52 -5.29
N SER A 278 24.95 -4.77 -6.15
CA SER A 278 23.51 -4.85 -6.40
C SER A 278 23.26 -5.23 -7.87
N GLU A 279 22.00 -5.46 -8.21
CA GLU A 279 21.61 -5.74 -9.58
C GLU A 279 21.58 -4.47 -10.43
N GLU A 280 21.84 -4.62 -11.74
CA GLU A 280 21.75 -3.51 -12.67
C GLU A 280 20.32 -2.92 -12.73
N PRO A 281 20.17 -1.61 -12.93
CA PRO A 281 21.19 -0.60 -13.20
C PRO A 281 21.90 -0.04 -11.95
N PHE A 282 21.71 -0.62 -10.80
CA PHE A 282 22.23 -0.17 -9.51
C PHE A 282 23.42 -1.02 -9.01
N ALA A 283 24.24 -1.56 -9.92
CA ALA A 283 25.42 -2.36 -9.51
C ALA A 283 26.26 -1.61 -8.46
N ASP A 284 26.50 -0.31 -8.67
CA ASP A 284 27.04 0.58 -7.66
C ASP A 284 25.90 1.16 -6.80
N LEU A 285 25.45 0.39 -5.81
CA LEU A 285 24.21 0.67 -5.04
C LEU A 285 24.09 2.11 -4.56
N TYR A 286 25.07 2.57 -3.76
CA TYR A 286 24.97 3.88 -3.10
C TYR A 286 25.13 5.06 -4.07
N PRO A 287 26.13 5.10 -4.97
CA PRO A 287 26.25 6.19 -5.94
C PRO A 287 25.04 6.32 -6.87
N MET A 288 24.54 5.17 -7.37
CA MET A 288 23.39 5.16 -8.29
C MET A 288 22.10 5.58 -7.58
N SER A 289 21.84 5.05 -6.38
CA SER A 289 20.68 5.43 -5.59
C SER A 289 20.72 6.90 -5.16
N LEU A 290 21.89 7.40 -4.76
CA LEU A 290 22.08 8.81 -4.42
C LEU A 290 21.78 9.73 -5.60
N GLY A 291 22.24 9.37 -6.81
CA GLY A 291 21.92 10.11 -8.03
C GLY A 291 20.43 10.17 -8.30
N MET A 292 19.72 9.04 -8.13
CA MET A 292 18.27 8.96 -8.29
C MET A 292 17.53 9.81 -7.24
N PHE A 293 17.87 9.67 -5.95
CA PHE A 293 17.19 10.43 -4.87
C PHE A 293 17.36 11.94 -5.05
N ARG A 294 18.56 12.41 -5.38
CA ARG A 294 18.82 13.82 -5.66
C ARG A 294 18.02 14.33 -6.85
N ALA A 295 17.95 13.56 -7.93
CA ALA A 295 17.13 13.94 -9.09
C ALA A 295 15.65 14.07 -8.73
N LEU A 296 15.12 13.17 -7.89
CA LEU A 296 13.74 13.22 -7.39
C LEU A 296 13.49 14.43 -6.47
N LEU A 297 14.54 14.95 -5.82
CA LEU A 297 14.52 16.20 -5.06
C LEU A 297 14.74 17.45 -5.95
N GLY A 298 14.85 17.29 -7.28
CA GLY A 298 15.13 18.37 -8.22
C GLY A 298 16.61 18.77 -8.30
N GLU A 299 17.51 18.02 -7.67
CA GLU A 299 18.94 18.28 -7.63
C GLU A 299 19.68 17.46 -8.70
N HIS A 300 20.54 18.08 -9.51
CA HIS A 300 21.39 17.40 -10.51
C HIS A 300 20.63 16.49 -11.49
N VAL A 301 19.39 16.85 -11.85
CA VAL A 301 18.47 16.04 -12.66
C VAL A 301 19.11 15.58 -13.98
N ASP A 302 19.72 16.50 -14.75
CA ASP A 302 20.32 16.17 -16.06
C ASP A 302 21.47 15.17 -15.92
N SER A 303 22.27 15.27 -14.85
CA SER A 303 23.36 14.34 -14.59
C SER A 303 22.83 12.92 -14.29
N ALA A 304 21.79 12.83 -13.47
CA ALA A 304 21.16 11.56 -13.16
C ALA A 304 20.49 10.95 -14.40
N LEU A 305 19.72 11.74 -15.16
CA LEU A 305 19.10 11.28 -16.40
C LEU A 305 20.14 10.74 -17.39
N LYS A 306 21.29 11.44 -17.56
CA LYS A 306 22.37 10.96 -18.42
C LYS A 306 22.94 9.63 -17.93
N MET A 307 23.16 9.49 -16.63
CA MET A 307 23.70 8.27 -16.02
C MET A 307 22.75 7.06 -16.22
N PHE A 308 21.45 7.24 -15.96
CA PHE A 308 20.48 6.16 -16.14
C PHE A 308 20.18 5.85 -17.62
N LEU A 309 20.20 6.86 -18.51
CA LEU A 309 20.12 6.64 -19.94
C LEU A 309 21.27 5.78 -20.44
N GLN A 310 22.51 6.08 -20.01
CA GLN A 310 23.68 5.30 -20.39
C GLN A 310 23.53 3.82 -19.96
N LYS A 311 23.02 3.56 -18.74
CA LYS A 311 22.73 2.20 -18.28
C LYS A 311 21.64 1.53 -19.12
N ALA A 312 20.54 2.22 -19.41
CA ALA A 312 19.45 1.69 -20.23
C ALA A 312 19.87 1.42 -21.69
N GLU A 313 20.91 2.10 -22.20
CA GLU A 313 21.41 1.90 -23.56
C GLU A 313 22.55 0.87 -23.66
N SER A 314 23.33 0.69 -22.59
CA SER A 314 24.49 -0.19 -22.59
C SER A 314 24.20 -1.62 -22.16
N LEU A 315 23.15 -1.86 -21.40
CA LEU A 315 22.78 -3.18 -20.91
C LEU A 315 21.94 -3.94 -21.92
N ASP A 316 22.31 -5.20 -22.20
CA ASP A 316 21.53 -6.05 -23.09
C ASP A 316 20.26 -6.54 -22.38
N PRO A 317 19.06 -6.22 -22.89
CA PRO A 317 17.83 -6.69 -22.27
C PRO A 317 17.65 -8.21 -22.28
N GLN A 318 18.35 -8.96 -23.11
CA GLN A 318 18.33 -10.41 -23.12
C GLN A 318 19.06 -11.01 -21.91
N GLU A 319 20.07 -10.33 -21.40
CA GLU A 319 20.86 -10.76 -20.24
C GLU A 319 20.33 -10.17 -18.92
N HIS A 320 19.90 -8.90 -18.94
CA HIS A 320 19.55 -8.12 -17.74
C HIS A 320 18.05 -7.80 -17.62
N GLY A 321 17.22 -8.26 -18.57
CA GLY A 321 15.80 -7.88 -18.60
C GLY A 321 15.57 -6.40 -18.93
N THR A 322 14.35 -5.93 -18.66
CA THR A 322 13.94 -4.56 -19.01
C THR A 322 14.14 -3.55 -17.88
N VAL A 323 14.71 -3.97 -16.73
CA VAL A 323 14.82 -3.17 -15.50
C VAL A 323 15.50 -1.81 -15.75
N ALA A 324 16.60 -1.76 -16.48
CA ALA A 324 17.31 -0.52 -16.74
C ALA A 324 16.49 0.46 -17.62
N ILE A 325 15.79 -0.07 -18.63
CA ILE A 325 14.91 0.69 -19.51
C ILE A 325 13.76 1.29 -18.71
N GLU A 326 13.12 0.46 -17.87
CA GLU A 326 12.00 0.89 -17.03
C GLU A 326 12.43 1.86 -15.93
N THR A 327 13.58 1.64 -15.31
CA THR A 327 14.12 2.58 -14.29
C THR A 327 14.36 3.97 -14.87
N TYR A 328 14.90 4.06 -16.09
CA TYR A 328 15.09 5.36 -16.73
C TYR A 328 13.75 6.04 -17.08
N ALA A 329 12.77 5.28 -17.58
CA ALA A 329 11.44 5.79 -17.88
C ALA A 329 10.67 6.21 -16.61
N ASP A 330 10.78 5.44 -15.50
CA ASP A 330 10.23 5.83 -14.19
C ASP A 330 10.85 7.15 -13.70
N LEU A 331 12.18 7.26 -13.79
CA LEU A 331 12.87 8.50 -13.40
C LEU A 331 12.42 9.69 -14.24
N LEU A 332 12.33 9.55 -15.57
CA LEU A 332 11.80 10.60 -16.45
C LEU A 332 10.41 11.05 -16.01
N THR A 333 9.52 10.09 -15.75
CA THR A 333 8.15 10.38 -15.34
C THR A 333 8.11 11.16 -14.03
N ARG A 334 8.88 10.71 -13.03
CA ARG A 334 8.90 11.30 -11.69
C ARG A 334 9.58 12.66 -11.63
N VAL A 335 10.45 12.99 -12.59
CA VAL A 335 11.00 14.35 -12.73
C VAL A 335 10.18 15.24 -13.68
N GLY A 336 8.92 14.85 -14.00
CA GLY A 336 7.99 15.67 -14.77
C GLY A 336 8.15 15.61 -16.29
N LYS A 337 8.75 14.52 -16.82
CA LYS A 337 8.98 14.33 -18.27
C LYS A 337 8.25 13.10 -18.85
N PRO A 338 6.91 12.95 -18.65
CA PRO A 338 6.19 11.74 -19.07
C PRO A 338 6.17 11.55 -20.60
N ALA A 339 6.19 12.62 -21.38
CA ALA A 339 6.26 12.53 -22.84
C ALA A 339 7.59 11.91 -23.32
N GLU A 340 8.71 12.29 -22.69
CA GLU A 340 10.02 11.70 -23.00
C GLU A 340 10.05 10.21 -22.58
N ALA A 341 9.45 9.87 -21.44
CA ALA A 341 9.33 8.49 -20.95
C ALA A 341 8.51 7.63 -21.94
N LEU A 342 7.36 8.11 -22.40
CA LEU A 342 6.53 7.43 -23.40
C LEU A 342 7.30 7.12 -24.68
N GLN A 343 7.92 8.12 -25.26
CA GLN A 343 8.70 7.98 -26.51
C GLN A 343 9.89 7.01 -26.31
N PHE A 344 10.55 7.09 -25.16
CA PHE A 344 11.66 6.20 -24.83
C PHE A 344 11.21 4.73 -24.73
N LEU A 345 10.13 4.43 -23.99
CA LEU A 345 9.59 3.07 -23.88
C LEU A 345 9.12 2.54 -25.23
N ILE A 346 8.39 3.33 -26.02
CA ILE A 346 7.96 2.94 -27.37
C ILE A 346 9.17 2.51 -28.23
N LYS A 347 10.27 3.25 -28.14
CA LYS A 347 11.47 3.02 -28.96
C LYS A 347 12.34 1.88 -28.44
N LYS A 348 12.47 1.72 -27.12
CA LYS A 348 13.50 0.87 -26.51
C LYS A 348 12.96 -0.45 -25.94
N MET A 349 11.66 -0.56 -25.65
CA MET A 349 11.10 -1.80 -25.11
C MET A 349 11.15 -2.92 -26.14
N PRO A 350 11.87 -4.03 -25.87
CA PRO A 350 12.02 -5.13 -26.83
C PRO A 350 10.68 -5.81 -27.13
N ARG A 351 10.53 -6.32 -28.36
CA ARG A 351 9.33 -7.08 -28.73
C ARG A 351 9.30 -8.41 -27.99
N GLY A 352 8.13 -8.73 -27.44
CA GLY A 352 7.89 -10.02 -26.76
C GLY A 352 8.42 -10.11 -25.32
N MET A 353 9.14 -9.13 -24.83
CA MET A 353 9.52 -9.05 -23.41
C MET A 353 8.37 -8.44 -22.58
N ARG A 354 8.12 -9.04 -21.43
CA ARG A 354 7.18 -8.46 -20.46
C ARG A 354 7.92 -7.46 -19.58
N PRO A 355 7.34 -6.26 -19.35
CA PRO A 355 7.89 -5.33 -18.39
C PRO A 355 7.82 -5.89 -16.97
N PHE A 356 8.74 -5.48 -16.10
CA PHE A 356 8.71 -5.77 -14.67
C PHE A 356 7.68 -4.91 -13.92
N GLY A 357 7.19 -3.83 -14.54
CA GLY A 357 6.21 -2.93 -13.94
C GLY A 357 6.85 -1.85 -13.04
N ILE A 358 8.11 -1.51 -13.28
CA ILE A 358 8.82 -0.43 -12.57
C ILE A 358 8.35 0.93 -13.10
N ALA A 359 8.30 1.08 -14.43
CA ALA A 359 7.79 2.27 -15.07
C ALA A 359 6.26 2.23 -15.17
N PRO A 360 5.59 3.41 -15.25
CA PRO A 360 4.18 3.47 -15.62
C PRO A 360 3.94 2.82 -16.99
N SER A 361 2.73 2.30 -17.20
CA SER A 361 2.31 1.73 -18.48
C SER A 361 2.27 2.79 -19.59
N LEU A 362 2.32 2.35 -20.84
CA LEU A 362 2.22 3.29 -21.98
C LEU A 362 0.91 4.09 -21.96
N LEU A 363 -0.19 3.52 -21.44
CA LEU A 363 -1.46 4.22 -21.30
C LEU A 363 -1.39 5.32 -20.24
N GLU A 364 -0.83 5.03 -19.06
CA GLU A 364 -0.63 6.03 -17.99
C GLU A 364 0.31 7.16 -18.46
N LEU A 365 1.36 6.84 -19.21
CA LEU A 365 2.27 7.83 -19.78
C LEU A 365 1.60 8.66 -20.89
N ALA A 366 0.77 8.05 -21.74
CA ALA A 366 0.00 8.75 -22.76
C ALA A 366 -1.02 9.72 -22.13
N GLU A 367 -1.65 9.32 -21.04
CA GLU A 367 -2.55 10.17 -20.25
C GLU A 367 -1.79 11.32 -19.57
N ALA A 368 -0.70 11.03 -18.88
CA ALA A 368 0.11 12.04 -18.19
C ALA A 368 0.75 13.06 -19.15
N SER A 369 1.07 12.64 -20.37
CA SER A 369 1.65 13.50 -21.41
C SER A 369 0.63 14.10 -22.37
N GLN A 370 -0.64 13.67 -22.32
CA GLN A 370 -1.70 13.99 -23.29
C GLN A 370 -1.35 13.57 -24.74
N ASP A 371 -0.41 12.64 -24.91
CA ASP A 371 0.04 12.12 -26.22
C ASP A 371 -0.51 10.71 -26.51
N PHE A 372 -1.84 10.60 -26.61
CA PHE A 372 -2.48 9.35 -27.00
C PHE A 372 -2.14 8.91 -28.42
N GLN A 373 -1.74 9.86 -29.31
CA GLN A 373 -1.44 9.53 -30.71
C GLN A 373 -0.19 8.65 -30.82
N ALA A 374 0.83 8.89 -30.01
CA ALA A 374 2.04 8.05 -29.97
C ALA A 374 1.68 6.61 -29.59
N MET A 375 0.84 6.42 -28.58
CA MET A 375 0.40 5.10 -28.15
C MET A 375 -0.46 4.42 -29.22
N LEU A 376 -1.39 5.13 -29.86
CA LEU A 376 -2.23 4.59 -30.94
C LEU A 376 -1.39 4.08 -32.10
N ASN A 377 -0.39 4.84 -32.53
CA ASN A 377 0.53 4.44 -33.59
C ASN A 377 1.32 3.19 -33.20
N HIS A 378 1.87 3.17 -31.99
CA HIS A 378 2.63 2.03 -31.46
C HIS A 378 1.77 0.75 -31.38
N ALA A 379 0.54 0.85 -30.87
CA ALA A 379 -0.39 -0.29 -30.79
C ALA A 379 -0.71 -0.84 -32.18
N LYS A 380 -0.93 0.02 -33.19
CA LYS A 380 -1.14 -0.40 -34.58
C LYS A 380 0.06 -1.15 -35.15
N GLU A 381 1.28 -0.64 -34.95
CA GLU A 381 2.51 -1.26 -35.45
C GLU A 381 2.76 -2.64 -34.83
N ARG A 382 2.29 -2.84 -33.60
CA ARG A 382 2.42 -4.11 -32.86
C ARG A 382 1.23 -5.04 -33.03
N GLY A 383 0.13 -4.61 -33.65
CA GLY A 383 -1.11 -5.37 -33.75
C GLY A 383 -1.83 -5.53 -32.41
N ASP A 384 -1.58 -4.64 -31.44
CA ASP A 384 -2.20 -4.65 -30.13
C ASP A 384 -3.57 -3.96 -30.20
N LEU A 385 -4.61 -4.75 -30.46
CA LEU A 385 -5.99 -4.26 -30.56
C LEU A 385 -6.52 -3.75 -29.21
N VAL A 386 -6.14 -4.37 -28.09
CA VAL A 386 -6.62 -3.99 -26.77
C VAL A 386 -5.99 -2.67 -26.34
N GLY A 387 -4.68 -2.54 -26.48
CA GLY A 387 -3.96 -1.28 -26.19
C GLY A 387 -4.43 -0.14 -27.10
N TYR A 388 -4.71 -0.42 -28.36
CA TYR A 388 -5.28 0.57 -29.29
C TYR A 388 -6.68 1.04 -28.84
N ALA A 389 -7.56 0.10 -28.52
CA ALA A 389 -8.91 0.43 -28.06
C ALA A 389 -8.88 1.21 -26.74
N ALA A 390 -8.05 0.80 -25.79
CA ALA A 390 -7.88 1.50 -24.50
C ALA A 390 -7.45 2.96 -24.71
N ALA A 391 -6.41 3.21 -25.51
CA ALA A 391 -5.95 4.55 -25.81
C ALA A 391 -7.00 5.41 -26.54
N LEU A 392 -7.73 4.81 -27.49
CA LEU A 392 -8.79 5.50 -28.25
C LEU A 392 -9.96 5.90 -27.36
N LEU A 393 -10.42 5.00 -26.48
CA LEU A 393 -11.53 5.26 -25.58
C LEU A 393 -11.13 6.31 -24.53
N GLN A 394 -9.96 6.15 -23.91
CA GLN A 394 -9.46 7.09 -22.88
C GLN A 394 -9.28 8.51 -23.44
N SER A 395 -8.71 8.64 -24.63
CA SER A 395 -8.51 9.96 -25.28
C SER A 395 -9.83 10.72 -25.51
N ARG A 396 -10.94 9.99 -25.76
CA ARG A 396 -12.27 10.60 -25.96
C ARG A 396 -12.92 10.97 -24.64
N THR A 397 -12.73 10.18 -23.60
CA THR A 397 -13.26 10.44 -22.26
C THR A 397 -12.64 11.70 -21.66
N VAL A 398 -11.32 11.85 -21.73
CA VAL A 398 -10.60 13.06 -21.26
C VAL A 398 -11.09 14.31 -22.00
N ASN A 399 -11.18 14.29 -23.32
CA ASN A 399 -11.69 15.40 -24.13
C ASN A 399 -13.16 15.77 -23.84
N THR A 400 -13.96 14.84 -23.30
CA THR A 400 -15.36 15.11 -22.95
C THR A 400 -15.45 15.78 -21.58
N ILE A 401 -14.65 15.38 -20.62
CA ILE A 401 -14.60 15.96 -19.26
C ILE A 401 -14.12 17.41 -19.34
N GLU A 402 -13.03 17.70 -20.06
CA GLU A 402 -12.54 19.08 -20.25
C GLU A 402 -13.59 20.01 -20.89
N LYS A 403 -14.40 19.51 -21.83
CA LYS A 403 -15.47 20.30 -22.43
C LYS A 403 -16.62 20.60 -21.49
N VAL A 404 -16.91 19.71 -20.55
CA VAL A 404 -17.96 19.92 -19.53
C VAL A 404 -17.51 20.93 -18.48
N GLU A 405 -16.25 20.86 -18.04
CA GLU A 405 -15.68 21.82 -17.07
C GLU A 405 -15.57 23.24 -17.63
N VAL A 406 -15.20 23.39 -18.92
CA VAL A 406 -15.13 24.71 -19.59
C VAL A 406 -16.50 25.32 -19.87
N GLN A 407 -17.56 24.51 -19.98
CA GLN A 407 -18.94 25.00 -20.17
C GLN A 407 -19.68 25.26 -18.85
N GLY A 408 -19.14 24.83 -17.72
CA GLY A 408 -19.69 25.00 -16.38
C GLY A 408 -19.05 26.13 -15.56
N ALA A 409 -18.03 26.80 -16.08
CA ALA A 409 -17.34 27.97 -15.52
C ALA A 409 -17.78 29.26 -16.25
#